data_8af0eb31f20a54876135aae0aed5afef
#
_entry.id   8af0eb31f20a54876135aae0aed5afef
#
_cell.length_a   1.000
_cell.length_b   1.000
_cell.length_c   1.000
_cell.angle_alpha   90.00
_cell.angle_beta   90.00
_cell.angle_gamma   90.00
#
_symmetry.space_group_name_H-M   'P 1'
#
loop_
_entity.id
_entity.type
_entity.pdbx_description
1 polymer ?
#
loop_
_entity_poly.entity_id
_entity_poly.type
_entity_poly.pdbx_seq_one_letter_code
_entity_poly.pdbx_strand_id
1 'polypeptide(L)'
;RINKAEAELTLLTLAEYFTKIGKQRVLEERIDVGIISPYRAQVQYLKKLIKKYEFFKPYRRLISVNTVDGFQGQERDVILISLVRSNDEGQIGFLKDLRRMNVAITRARMKLIILGNKDTMTKHPFYKKLWEYVEAINNYE
;
A
#
# COMPACT_ATOMS: atom_id res chain seq x y z
N ARG A 1 -15.19 4.70 -3.37
CA ARG A 1 -14.30 5.85 -3.51
C ARG A 1 -13.04 5.52 -4.25
N ILE A 2 -12.73 6.35 -5.21
CA ILE A 2 -11.52 6.18 -6.01
C ILE A 2 -10.71 7.47 -5.98
N ASN A 3 -9.44 7.33 -5.70
CA ASN A 3 -8.48 8.41 -5.87
C ASN A 3 -7.51 7.96 -6.96
N LYS A 4 -7.75 8.44 -8.18
CA LYS A 4 -6.96 8.01 -9.34
C LYS A 4 -5.49 8.41 -9.23
N ALA A 5 -5.24 9.64 -8.76
CA ALA A 5 -3.87 10.12 -8.63
C ALA A 5 -3.09 9.27 -7.62
N GLU A 6 -3.71 8.91 -6.50
CA GLU A 6 -3.06 8.07 -5.50
C GLU A 6 -2.83 6.66 -6.02
N ALA A 7 -3.79 6.11 -6.78
CA ALA A 7 -3.63 4.80 -7.38
C ALA A 7 -2.42 4.78 -8.32
N GLU A 8 -2.31 5.80 -9.17
CA GLU A 8 -1.16 5.92 -10.07
C GLU A 8 0.15 6.04 -9.29
N LEU A 9 0.15 6.83 -8.22
CA LEU A 9 1.33 7.00 -7.38
C LEU A 9 1.71 5.68 -6.69
N THR A 10 0.72 4.93 -6.23
CA THR A 10 0.95 3.63 -5.62
C THR A 10 1.68 2.71 -6.58
N LEU A 11 1.21 2.64 -7.82
CA LEU A 11 1.83 1.75 -8.81
C LEU A 11 3.19 2.27 -9.27
N LEU A 12 3.35 3.58 -9.38
CA LEU A 12 4.64 4.16 -9.71
C LEU A 12 5.67 3.82 -8.62
N THR A 13 5.26 3.94 -7.36
CA THR A 13 6.11 3.60 -6.22
C THR A 13 6.52 2.12 -6.26
N LEU A 14 5.57 1.24 -6.57
CA LEU A 14 5.87 -0.18 -6.70
C LEU A 14 6.83 -0.43 -7.86
N ALA A 15 6.59 0.21 -9.00
CA ALA A 15 7.47 0.06 -10.17
C ALA A 15 8.89 0.51 -9.86
N GLU A 16 9.04 1.62 -9.15
CA GLU A 16 10.36 2.10 -8.73
C GLU A 16 11.03 1.11 -7.78
N TYR A 17 10.26 0.54 -6.87
CA TYR A 17 10.79 -0.43 -5.92
C TYR A 17 11.28 -1.69 -6.63
N PHE A 18 10.48 -2.23 -7.55
CA PHE A 18 10.89 -3.40 -8.35
C PHE A 18 12.12 -3.10 -9.20
N THR A 19 12.17 -1.90 -9.77
CA THR A 19 13.33 -1.48 -10.58
C THR A 19 14.58 -1.40 -9.73
N LYS A 20 14.45 -0.89 -8.52
CA LYS A 20 15.57 -0.75 -7.58
C LYS A 20 16.13 -2.12 -7.17
N ILE A 21 15.26 -3.08 -6.90
CA ILE A 21 15.68 -4.44 -6.57
C ILE A 21 16.24 -5.14 -7.81
N GLY A 22 15.61 -4.94 -8.95
CA GLY A 22 15.95 -5.58 -10.20
C GLY A 22 15.01 -6.73 -10.53
N LYS A 23 14.60 -6.78 -11.79
CA LYS A 23 13.63 -7.77 -12.26
C LYS A 23 14.06 -9.21 -11.95
N GLN A 24 15.32 -9.51 -12.23
CA GLN A 24 15.82 -10.87 -12.04
C GLN A 24 15.65 -11.32 -10.58
N ARG A 25 16.07 -10.47 -9.66
CA ARG A 25 15.98 -10.80 -8.24
C ARG A 25 14.54 -10.92 -7.76
N VAL A 26 13.67 -9.99 -8.19
CA VAL A 26 12.26 -10.05 -7.82
C VAL A 26 11.64 -11.37 -8.23
N LEU A 27 11.91 -11.80 -9.45
CA LEU A 27 11.33 -13.04 -9.98
C LEU A 27 11.96 -14.29 -9.37
N GLU A 28 13.26 -14.31 -9.21
CA GLU A 28 13.95 -15.47 -8.64
C GLU A 28 13.62 -15.69 -7.17
N GLU A 29 13.60 -14.61 -6.39
CA GLU A 29 13.27 -14.70 -4.97
C GLU A 29 11.77 -14.68 -4.70
N ARG A 30 10.97 -14.51 -5.76
CA ARG A 30 9.51 -14.47 -5.68
C ARG A 30 9.05 -13.45 -4.63
N ILE A 31 9.58 -12.24 -4.72
CA ILE A 31 9.21 -11.16 -3.80
C ILE A 31 7.75 -10.81 -4.07
N ASP A 32 6.88 -11.13 -3.14
CA ASP A 32 5.46 -10.92 -3.33
C ASP A 32 4.99 -9.62 -2.66
N VAL A 33 3.93 -9.06 -3.22
CA VAL A 33 3.46 -7.73 -2.85
C VAL A 33 1.95 -7.78 -2.57
N GLY A 34 1.55 -7.15 -1.48
CA GLY A 34 0.16 -6.91 -1.20
C GLY A 34 -0.12 -5.42 -1.23
N ILE A 35 -1.13 -5.02 -1.97
CA ILE A 35 -1.61 -3.64 -1.98
C ILE A 35 -2.94 -3.62 -1.27
N ILE A 36 -3.02 -2.84 -0.21
CA ILE A 36 -4.21 -2.78 0.65
C ILE A 36 -4.85 -1.41 0.51
N SER A 37 -6.14 -1.39 0.29
CA SER A 37 -6.92 -0.16 0.32
C SER A 37 -8.17 -0.36 1.16
N PRO A 38 -8.63 0.68 1.89
CA PRO A 38 -9.87 0.58 2.66
C PRO A 38 -11.13 0.45 1.79
N TYR A 39 -11.06 0.86 0.54
CA TYR A 39 -12.24 0.94 -0.30
C TYR A 39 -12.17 -0.04 -1.46
N ARG A 40 -13.21 -0.84 -1.59
CA ARG A 40 -13.29 -1.85 -2.64
C ARG A 40 -13.18 -1.23 -4.04
N ALA A 41 -13.73 -0.02 -4.23
CA ALA A 41 -13.64 0.65 -5.53
C ALA A 41 -12.19 0.95 -5.90
N GLN A 42 -11.37 1.38 -4.92
CA GLN A 42 -9.95 1.62 -5.16
C GLN A 42 -9.21 0.32 -5.47
N VAL A 43 -9.58 -0.76 -4.76
CA VAL A 43 -9.02 -2.09 -5.03
C VAL A 43 -9.26 -2.49 -6.48
N GLN A 44 -10.50 -2.34 -6.96
CA GLN A 44 -10.85 -2.70 -8.32
C GLN A 44 -10.11 -1.83 -9.34
N TYR A 45 -10.00 -0.55 -9.06
CA TYR A 45 -9.27 0.36 -9.94
C TYR A 45 -7.79 0.02 -10.02
N LEU A 46 -7.16 -0.29 -8.88
CA LEU A 46 -5.76 -0.72 -8.86
C LEU A 46 -5.56 -2.02 -9.65
N LYS A 47 -6.46 -2.97 -9.50
CA LYS A 47 -6.39 -4.21 -10.27
C LYS A 47 -6.47 -3.95 -11.77
N LYS A 48 -7.34 -3.03 -12.17
CA LYS A 48 -7.49 -2.66 -13.57
C LYS A 48 -6.20 -2.06 -14.12
N LEU A 49 -5.57 -1.15 -13.36
CA LEU A 49 -4.32 -0.52 -13.79
C LEU A 49 -3.18 -1.52 -13.91
N ILE A 50 -3.09 -2.47 -12.98
CA ILE A 50 -2.03 -3.50 -13.03
C ILE A 50 -2.17 -4.35 -14.29
N LYS A 51 -3.40 -4.63 -14.71
CA LYS A 51 -3.62 -5.35 -15.96
C LYS A 51 -3.31 -4.51 -17.19
N LYS A 52 -3.49 -3.20 -17.09
CA LYS A 52 -3.31 -2.28 -18.20
C LYS A 52 -1.84 -1.98 -18.47
N TYR A 53 -1.03 -1.83 -17.43
CA TYR A 53 0.36 -1.40 -17.59
C TYR A 53 1.28 -2.58 -17.90
N GLU A 54 1.95 -2.48 -19.04
CA GLU A 54 2.88 -3.52 -19.49
C GLU A 54 4.02 -3.78 -18.50
N PHE A 55 4.44 -2.76 -17.77
CA PHE A 55 5.50 -2.93 -16.80
C PHE A 55 5.22 -4.08 -15.84
N PHE A 56 3.96 -4.23 -15.41
CA PHE A 56 3.62 -5.23 -14.39
C PHE A 56 3.38 -6.63 -14.94
N LYS A 57 3.39 -6.79 -16.24
CA LYS A 57 3.09 -8.08 -16.86
C LYS A 57 3.90 -9.25 -16.27
N PRO A 58 5.24 -9.15 -16.11
CA PRO A 58 6.00 -10.25 -15.54
C PRO A 58 5.79 -10.45 -14.04
N TYR A 59 5.21 -9.47 -13.35
CA TYR A 59 5.06 -9.49 -11.90
C TYR A 59 3.64 -9.77 -11.42
N ARG A 60 2.68 -9.93 -12.33
CA ARG A 60 1.26 -10.00 -11.94
C ARG A 60 0.95 -11.09 -10.94
N ARG A 61 1.63 -12.22 -11.03
CA ARG A 61 1.41 -13.34 -10.10
C ARG A 61 1.93 -13.04 -8.70
N LEU A 62 2.81 -12.08 -8.57
CA LEU A 62 3.40 -11.69 -7.29
C LEU A 62 2.62 -10.58 -6.61
N ILE A 63 1.67 -9.95 -7.30
CA ILE A 63 0.94 -8.78 -6.80
C ILE A 63 -0.50 -9.16 -6.48
N SER A 64 -0.89 -8.94 -5.22
CA SER A 64 -2.26 -9.12 -4.77
C SER A 64 -2.81 -7.78 -4.32
N VAL A 65 -4.07 -7.48 -4.66
CA VAL A 65 -4.72 -6.24 -4.23
C VAL A 65 -6.01 -6.59 -3.53
N ASN A 66 -6.22 -6.09 -2.32
CA ASN A 66 -7.44 -6.38 -1.59
C ASN A 66 -7.64 -5.38 -0.46
N THR A 67 -8.77 -5.49 0.22
CA THR A 67 -9.01 -4.76 1.46
C THR A 67 -8.24 -5.45 2.60
N VAL A 68 -8.18 -4.81 3.77
CA VAL A 68 -7.50 -5.39 4.93
C VAL A 68 -8.01 -6.80 5.24
N ASP A 69 -9.33 -6.96 5.20
CA ASP A 69 -9.93 -8.26 5.54
C ASP A 69 -9.51 -9.36 4.57
N GLY A 70 -9.23 -9.00 3.32
CA GLY A 70 -8.76 -9.95 2.32
C GLY A 70 -7.35 -10.48 2.57
N PHE A 71 -6.59 -9.81 3.44
CA PHE A 71 -5.24 -10.24 3.80
C PHE A 71 -5.17 -10.83 5.21
N GLN A 72 -6.32 -11.06 5.83
CA GLN A 72 -6.34 -11.61 7.17
C GLN A 72 -5.63 -12.97 7.21
N GLY A 73 -4.66 -13.10 8.11
CA GLY A 73 -3.87 -14.33 8.22
C GLY A 73 -2.83 -14.54 7.14
N GLN A 74 -2.65 -13.58 6.25
CA GLN A 74 -1.69 -13.68 5.14
C GLN A 74 -0.63 -12.60 5.24
N GLU A 75 0.61 -12.97 4.95
CA GLU A 75 1.72 -12.03 4.90
C GLU A 75 2.24 -11.89 3.48
N ARG A 76 2.92 -10.77 3.22
CA ARG A 76 3.62 -10.51 1.97
C ARG A 76 4.98 -9.90 2.27
N ASP A 77 5.91 -10.05 1.35
CA ASP A 77 7.22 -9.42 1.52
C ASP A 77 7.09 -7.90 1.58
N VAL A 78 6.28 -7.35 0.69
CA VAL A 78 6.08 -5.90 0.59
C VAL A 78 4.58 -5.61 0.72
N ILE A 79 4.25 -4.65 1.56
CA ILE A 79 2.87 -4.17 1.69
C ILE A 79 2.85 -2.68 1.35
N LEU A 80 1.97 -2.32 0.41
CA LEU A 80 1.65 -0.93 0.13
C LEU A 80 0.21 -0.67 0.59
N ILE A 81 0.01 0.42 1.31
CA ILE A 81 -1.32 0.79 1.78
C ILE A 81 -1.72 2.09 1.09
N SER A 82 -2.80 2.05 0.30
CA SER A 82 -3.36 3.21 -0.37
C SER A 82 -4.57 3.68 0.42
N LEU A 83 -4.43 4.82 1.10
CA LEU A 83 -5.43 5.29 2.06
C LEU A 83 -6.63 5.97 1.43
N VAL A 84 -6.47 6.49 0.22
CA VAL A 84 -7.54 7.15 -0.57
C VAL A 84 -8.04 8.46 0.02
N ARG A 85 -8.04 8.62 1.33
CA ARG A 85 -8.69 9.74 1.97
C ARG A 85 -7.88 11.02 1.88
N SER A 86 -8.57 12.05 1.43
CA SER A 86 -8.06 13.41 1.40
C SER A 86 -9.28 14.28 1.56
N ASN A 87 -9.59 14.72 2.78
CA ASN A 87 -10.64 15.68 3.00
C ASN A 87 -10.23 16.68 4.06
N ASP A 88 -10.88 17.84 4.04
CA ASP A 88 -10.53 18.95 4.90
C ASP A 88 -10.83 18.69 6.36
N GLU A 89 -11.65 17.74 6.67
CA GLU A 89 -12.05 17.42 8.03
C GLU A 89 -11.08 16.44 8.71
N GLY A 90 -10.09 15.94 8.00
CA GLY A 90 -9.15 14.99 8.55
C GLY A 90 -9.78 13.63 8.87
N GLN A 91 -10.93 13.34 8.28
CA GLN A 91 -11.60 12.07 8.50
C GLN A 91 -10.97 10.99 7.66
N ILE A 92 -10.64 9.88 8.27
CA ILE A 92 -9.93 8.80 7.60
C ILE A 92 -10.82 7.57 7.44
N GLY A 93 -12.12 7.75 7.64
CA GLY A 93 -13.10 6.71 7.39
C GLY A 93 -12.87 5.47 8.25
N PHE A 94 -12.87 4.30 7.63
CA PHE A 94 -12.70 3.05 8.36
C PHE A 94 -11.33 2.93 9.02
N LEU A 95 -10.38 3.79 8.65
CA LEU A 95 -9.05 3.78 9.27
C LEU A 95 -9.07 4.27 10.71
N LYS A 96 -10.22 4.75 11.19
CA LYS A 96 -10.41 4.98 12.62
C LYS A 96 -10.41 3.66 13.39
N ASP A 97 -10.62 2.55 12.71
CA ASP A 97 -10.50 1.24 13.33
C ASP A 97 -9.03 0.87 13.45
N LEU A 98 -8.49 1.12 14.63
CA LEU A 98 -7.08 0.91 14.91
C LEU A 98 -6.66 -0.56 14.78
N ARG A 99 -7.60 -1.47 15.02
CA ARG A 99 -7.30 -2.91 14.89
C ARG A 99 -7.04 -3.28 13.44
N ARG A 100 -7.84 -2.75 12.52
CA ARG A 100 -7.63 -3.01 11.09
C ARG A 100 -6.30 -2.45 10.62
N MET A 101 -5.94 -1.25 11.08
CA MET A 101 -4.65 -0.68 10.70
C MET A 101 -3.51 -1.51 11.26
N ASN A 102 -3.61 -1.95 12.51
CA ASN A 102 -2.58 -2.80 13.10
C ASN A 102 -2.41 -4.11 12.33
N VAL A 103 -3.52 -4.70 11.89
CA VAL A 103 -3.45 -5.91 11.06
C VAL A 103 -2.70 -5.60 9.77
N ALA A 104 -3.02 -4.49 9.10
CA ALA A 104 -2.38 -4.12 7.84
C ALA A 104 -0.88 -3.96 7.99
N ILE A 105 -0.43 -3.21 9.01
CA ILE A 105 1.00 -2.94 9.18
C ILE A 105 1.80 -4.17 9.57
N THR A 106 1.17 -5.17 10.17
CA THR A 106 1.87 -6.40 10.56
C THR A 106 1.93 -7.45 9.46
N ARG A 107 1.36 -7.17 8.27
CA ARG A 107 1.40 -8.13 7.16
C ARG A 107 2.69 -8.06 6.34
N ALA A 108 3.51 -7.02 6.51
CA ALA A 108 4.73 -6.84 5.73
C ALA A 108 5.92 -7.56 6.39
N ARG A 109 6.60 -8.42 5.63
CA ARG A 109 7.81 -9.09 6.11
C ARG A 109 9.07 -8.27 5.89
N MET A 110 9.14 -7.51 4.81
CA MET A 110 10.35 -6.80 4.41
C MET A 110 10.17 -5.29 4.32
N LYS A 111 9.07 -4.82 3.76
CA LYS A 111 8.89 -3.41 3.44
C LYS A 111 7.45 -2.99 3.59
N LEU A 112 7.22 -1.87 4.25
CA LEU A 112 5.90 -1.27 4.40
C LEU A 112 5.93 0.13 3.80
N ILE A 113 5.02 0.41 2.87
CA ILE A 113 4.90 1.72 2.23
C ILE A 113 3.45 2.19 2.38
N ILE A 114 3.27 3.41 2.89
CA ILE A 114 1.94 3.99 3.06
C ILE A 114 1.81 5.20 2.16
N LEU A 115 0.75 5.23 1.36
CA LEU A 115 0.44 6.34 0.47
C LEU A 115 -0.87 6.96 0.91
N GLY A 116 -0.87 8.27 1.06
CA GLY A 116 -2.02 9.02 1.51
C GLY A 116 -1.70 10.48 1.65
N ASN A 117 -2.70 11.26 2.06
CA ASN A 117 -2.50 12.68 2.30
C ASN A 117 -1.92 12.89 3.69
N LYS A 118 -0.68 13.36 3.76
CA LYS A 118 0.02 13.57 5.02
C LYS A 118 -0.73 14.53 5.94
N ASP A 119 -1.25 15.62 5.38
CA ASP A 119 -1.94 16.62 6.20
C ASP A 119 -3.21 16.07 6.81
N THR A 120 -3.95 15.25 6.07
CA THR A 120 -5.15 14.61 6.59
C THR A 120 -4.80 13.61 7.69
N MET A 121 -3.78 12.82 7.45
CA MET A 121 -3.36 11.78 8.40
C MET A 121 -2.82 12.37 9.71
N THR A 122 -2.00 13.40 9.60
CA THR A 122 -1.36 13.95 10.79
C THR A 122 -2.30 14.74 11.68
N LYS A 123 -3.53 14.98 11.26
CA LYS A 123 -4.56 15.57 12.13
C LYS A 123 -5.08 14.57 13.16
N HIS A 124 -4.84 13.28 12.95
CA HIS A 124 -5.26 12.24 13.88
C HIS A 124 -4.03 11.72 14.63
N PRO A 125 -4.00 11.79 15.98
CA PRO A 125 -2.79 11.43 16.75
C PRO A 125 -2.22 10.05 16.42
N PHE A 126 -3.07 9.05 16.25
CA PHE A 126 -2.60 7.69 15.93
C PHE A 126 -1.88 7.66 14.58
N TYR A 127 -2.50 8.26 13.56
CA TYR A 127 -1.93 8.22 12.20
C TYR A 127 -0.70 9.11 12.07
N LYS A 128 -0.62 10.16 12.89
CA LYS A 128 0.59 10.96 12.96
C LYS A 128 1.76 10.11 13.47
N LYS A 129 1.54 9.35 14.54
CA LYS A 129 2.55 8.46 15.08
C LYS A 129 2.92 7.37 14.09
N LEU A 130 1.93 6.82 13.40
CA LEU A 130 2.16 5.81 12.38
C LEU A 130 3.03 6.36 11.25
N TRP A 131 2.72 7.56 10.79
CA TRP A 131 3.49 8.21 9.74
C TRP A 131 4.96 8.37 10.18
N GLU A 132 5.16 8.88 11.39
CA GLU A 132 6.51 9.08 11.95
C GLU A 132 7.25 7.75 12.08
N TYR A 133 6.56 6.71 12.50
CA TYR A 133 7.14 5.37 12.64
C TYR A 133 7.61 4.82 11.29
N VAL A 134 6.78 4.94 10.27
CA VAL A 134 7.12 4.46 8.92
C VAL A 134 8.29 5.25 8.34
N GLU A 135 8.31 6.56 8.53
CA GLU A 135 9.44 7.38 8.10
C GLU A 135 10.74 6.94 8.78
N ALA A 136 10.68 6.69 10.08
CA ALA A 136 11.85 6.25 10.84
C ALA A 136 12.38 4.91 10.33
N ILE A 137 11.50 3.95 10.07
CA ILE A 137 11.89 2.64 9.55
C ILE A 137 12.55 2.80 8.17
N ASN A 138 11.94 3.57 7.30
CA ASN A 138 12.46 3.73 5.93
C ASN A 138 13.80 4.46 5.91
N ASN A 139 14.04 5.34 6.86
CA ASN A 139 15.31 6.07 6.93
C ASN A 139 16.46 5.22 7.45
N TYR A 140 16.18 4.06 8.03
CA TYR A 140 17.21 3.14 8.51
C TYR A 140 17.82 2.30 7.41
N GLU A 141 17.18 2.29 6.27
CA GLU A 141 17.66 1.55 5.12
C GLU A 141 18.49 2.45 4.21
#